data_3b1da18da779dbd4e090f502ad050435
#
_entry.id   3b1da18da779dbd4e090f502ad050435
#
_cell.length_a   1.000
_cell.length_b   1.000
_cell.length_c   1.000
_cell.angle_alpha   90.00
_cell.angle_beta   90.00
_cell.angle_gamma   90.00
#
_symmetry.space_group_name_H-M   'P 1'
#
loop_
_entity.id
_entity.type
_entity.pdbx_description
1 polymer ?
#
loop_
_entity_poly.entity_id
_entity_poly.type
_entity_poly.pdbx_seq_one_letter_code
_entity_poly.pdbx_strand_id
1 'polypeptide(L)'
;LRDNQTEHQDILSKKIGLDELLREADAKKKQYDGELERITLALQEAGDARRQSKQEQKMTDAIDTMKSIFSGVHGKLIDLCRPIQKKYAQAVTIAGGKHMDAIVVETKQIAAECIKYLRDQRIGSCNFIPLDNINPSPVQERMRNFGSRYRLCVDLIDCEDMYRPAV
;
A
#
# COMPACT_ATOMS: atom_id res chain seq x y z
N LEU A 1 63.85 -32.18 32.87
CA LEU A 1 62.54 -32.86 32.84
C LEU A 1 61.43 -32.05 33.58
N ARG A 2 61.72 -31.33 34.66
CA ARG A 2 60.75 -30.48 35.37
C ARG A 2 60.45 -29.18 34.60
N ASP A 3 61.44 -28.57 33.96
CA ASP A 3 61.26 -27.30 33.21
C ASP A 3 60.33 -27.48 32.01
N ASN A 4 60.40 -28.59 31.27
CA ASN A 4 59.51 -28.89 30.15
C ASN A 4 58.05 -29.12 30.61
N GLN A 5 57.84 -29.58 31.87
CA GLN A 5 56.47 -29.78 32.37
C GLN A 5 55.83 -28.45 32.78
N THR A 6 56.58 -27.50 33.31
CA THR A 6 56.08 -26.16 33.65
C THR A 6 55.77 -25.34 32.39
N GLU A 7 56.64 -25.37 31.39
CA GLU A 7 56.40 -24.73 30.09
C GLU A 7 55.17 -25.30 29.39
N HIS A 8 54.95 -26.62 29.47
CA HIS A 8 53.80 -27.26 28.87
C HIS A 8 52.49 -26.84 29.56
N GLN A 9 52.50 -26.70 30.90
CA GLN A 9 51.34 -26.22 31.67
C GLN A 9 51.02 -24.74 31.37
N ASP A 10 52.01 -23.90 31.20
CA ASP A 10 51.87 -22.49 30.85
C ASP A 10 51.28 -22.31 29.43
N ILE A 11 51.71 -23.11 28.47
CA ILE A 11 51.15 -23.10 27.11
C ILE A 11 49.71 -23.57 27.13
N LEU A 12 49.39 -24.60 27.93
CA LEU A 12 48.02 -25.11 28.03
C LEU A 12 47.07 -24.06 28.63
N SER A 13 47.49 -23.37 29.68
CA SER A 13 46.71 -22.30 30.31
C SER A 13 46.46 -21.12 29.37
N LYS A 14 47.50 -20.70 28.60
CA LYS A 14 47.35 -19.67 27.56
C LYS A 14 46.40 -20.09 26.47
N LYS A 15 46.46 -21.36 26.04
CA LYS A 15 45.54 -21.91 25.00
C LYS A 15 44.08 -21.84 25.48
N ILE A 16 43.82 -22.26 26.71
CA ILE A 16 42.45 -22.21 27.29
C ILE A 16 41.95 -20.77 27.34
N GLY A 17 42.75 -19.81 27.80
CA GLY A 17 42.35 -18.40 27.81
C GLY A 17 42.07 -17.80 26.43
N LEU A 18 42.88 -18.20 25.42
CA LEU A 18 42.64 -17.80 24.02
C LEU A 18 41.34 -18.42 23.45
N ASP A 19 41.08 -19.69 23.76
CA ASP A 19 39.84 -20.36 23.30
C ASP A 19 38.57 -19.72 23.91
N GLU A 20 38.65 -19.26 25.17
CA GLU A 20 37.56 -18.51 25.83
C GLU A 20 37.31 -17.14 25.12
N LEU A 21 38.40 -16.38 24.88
CA LEU A 21 38.29 -15.09 24.16
C LEU A 21 37.75 -15.25 22.76
N LEU A 22 38.13 -16.33 22.06
CA LEU A 22 37.61 -16.64 20.73
C LEU A 22 36.09 -16.90 20.76
N ARG A 23 35.62 -17.68 21.74
CA ARG A 23 34.19 -17.95 21.94
C ARG A 23 33.37 -16.68 22.23
N GLU A 24 33.92 -15.80 23.09
CA GLU A 24 33.28 -14.51 23.37
C GLU A 24 33.23 -13.60 22.16
N ALA A 25 34.30 -13.56 21.35
CA ALA A 25 34.36 -12.80 20.11
C ALA A 25 33.34 -13.31 19.08
N ASP A 26 33.26 -14.64 18.92
CA ASP A 26 32.30 -15.27 18.02
C ASP A 26 30.85 -15.00 18.47
N ALA A 27 30.58 -15.05 19.77
CA ALA A 27 29.26 -14.74 20.32
C ALA A 27 28.84 -13.28 20.02
N LYS A 28 29.77 -12.33 20.25
CA LYS A 28 29.56 -10.91 19.96
C LYS A 28 29.36 -10.66 18.46
N LYS A 29 30.18 -11.32 17.61
CA LYS A 29 30.06 -11.24 16.19
C LYS A 29 28.67 -11.67 15.74
N LYS A 30 28.18 -12.83 16.21
CA LYS A 30 26.85 -13.34 15.89
C LYS A 30 25.73 -12.40 16.34
N GLN A 31 25.90 -11.73 17.49
CA GLN A 31 24.97 -10.73 17.96
C GLN A 31 24.91 -9.52 17.02
N TYR A 32 26.09 -8.97 16.66
CA TYR A 32 26.17 -7.82 15.75
C TYR A 32 25.68 -8.14 14.34
N ASP A 33 25.95 -9.34 13.83
CA ASP A 33 25.42 -9.79 12.53
C ASP A 33 23.89 -9.80 12.55
N GLY A 34 23.25 -10.29 13.62
CA GLY A 34 21.81 -10.25 13.80
C GLY A 34 21.24 -8.84 13.95
N GLU A 35 21.93 -7.92 14.60
CA GLU A 35 21.53 -6.51 14.67
C GLU A 35 21.63 -5.82 13.30
N LEU A 36 22.69 -6.09 12.54
CA LEU A 36 22.86 -5.59 11.17
C LEU A 36 21.75 -6.04 10.23
N GLU A 37 21.36 -7.31 10.28
CA GLU A 37 20.24 -7.81 9.50
C GLU A 37 18.93 -7.08 9.84
N ARG A 38 18.63 -6.89 11.12
CA ARG A 38 17.42 -6.16 11.56
C ARG A 38 17.42 -4.71 11.09
N ILE A 39 18.56 -4.01 11.24
CA ILE A 39 18.67 -2.61 10.80
C ILE A 39 18.54 -2.51 9.27
N THR A 40 19.16 -3.43 8.55
CA THR A 40 19.08 -3.46 7.08
C THR A 40 17.64 -3.65 6.61
N LEU A 41 16.91 -4.58 7.22
CA LEU A 41 15.50 -4.81 6.91
C LEU A 41 14.64 -3.58 7.22
N ALA A 42 14.81 -2.98 8.39
CA ALA A 42 14.08 -1.77 8.78
C ALA A 42 14.37 -0.58 7.85
N LEU A 43 15.61 -0.42 7.38
CA LEU A 43 15.98 0.61 6.41
C LEU A 43 15.32 0.37 5.04
N GLN A 44 15.25 -0.88 4.60
CA GLN A 44 14.58 -1.24 3.37
C GLN A 44 13.08 -0.94 3.44
N GLU A 45 12.40 -1.38 4.51
CA GLU A 45 10.98 -1.10 4.74
C GLU A 45 10.68 0.41 4.79
N ALA A 46 11.49 1.18 5.52
CA ALA A 46 11.35 2.63 5.59
C ALA A 46 11.59 3.30 4.23
N GLY A 47 12.54 2.80 3.45
CA GLY A 47 12.83 3.26 2.10
C GLY A 47 11.66 3.03 1.15
N ASP A 48 11.06 1.85 1.20
CA ASP A 48 9.93 1.47 0.36
C ASP A 48 8.67 2.26 0.74
N ALA A 49 8.37 2.42 2.04
CA ALA A 49 7.28 3.25 2.52
C ALA A 49 7.42 4.72 2.06
N ARG A 50 8.64 5.26 2.10
CA ARG A 50 8.91 6.63 1.62
C ARG A 50 8.73 6.78 0.11
N ARG A 51 9.12 5.76 -0.67
CA ARG A 51 8.90 5.74 -2.13
C ARG A 51 7.43 5.70 -2.47
N GLN A 52 6.68 4.83 -1.77
CA GLN A 52 5.24 4.71 -1.95
C GLN A 52 4.52 6.02 -1.62
N SER A 53 4.80 6.62 -0.47
CA SER A 53 4.21 7.91 -0.07
C SER A 53 4.50 9.04 -1.07
N LYS A 54 5.73 9.12 -1.60
CA LYS A 54 6.06 10.09 -2.65
C LYS A 54 5.32 9.84 -3.96
N GLN A 55 5.10 8.58 -4.32
CA GLN A 55 4.37 8.22 -5.53
C GLN A 55 2.88 8.54 -5.39
N GLU A 56 2.29 8.27 -4.23
CA GLU A 56 0.91 8.62 -3.91
C GLU A 56 0.69 10.14 -3.94
N GLN A 57 1.64 10.91 -3.37
CA GLN A 57 1.58 12.37 -3.41
C GLN A 57 1.65 12.91 -4.82
N LYS A 58 2.59 12.42 -5.66
CA LYS A 58 2.67 12.80 -7.07
C LYS A 58 1.39 12.49 -7.84
N MET A 59 0.76 11.36 -7.55
CA MET A 59 -0.50 11.00 -8.18
C MET A 59 -1.63 11.94 -7.75
N THR A 60 -1.69 12.32 -6.47
CA THR A 60 -2.68 13.28 -5.96
C THR A 60 -2.51 14.66 -6.61
N ASP A 61 -1.28 15.17 -6.66
CA ASP A 61 -0.95 16.45 -7.32
C ASP A 61 -1.33 16.42 -8.82
N ALA A 62 -1.11 15.28 -9.48
CA ALA A 62 -1.49 15.09 -10.88
C ALA A 62 -3.01 15.09 -11.08
N ILE A 63 -3.77 14.47 -10.17
CA ILE A 63 -5.24 14.47 -10.22
C ILE A 63 -5.77 15.90 -10.08
N ASP A 64 -5.24 16.68 -9.13
CA ASP A 64 -5.65 18.07 -8.95
C ASP A 64 -5.31 18.93 -10.17
N THR A 65 -4.15 18.67 -10.78
CA THR A 65 -3.76 19.33 -12.03
C THR A 65 -4.71 18.94 -13.18
N MET A 66 -5.04 17.65 -13.32
CA MET A 66 -5.99 17.18 -14.34
C MET A 66 -7.38 17.79 -14.16
N LYS A 67 -7.88 17.94 -12.93
CA LYS A 67 -9.14 18.66 -12.63
C LYS A 67 -9.12 20.10 -13.11
N SER A 68 -7.97 20.75 -13.05
CA SER A 68 -7.83 22.14 -13.46
C SER A 68 -7.72 22.31 -14.99
N ILE A 69 -7.11 21.33 -15.68
CA ILE A 69 -6.86 21.38 -17.13
C ILE A 69 -8.04 20.84 -17.93
N PHE A 70 -8.61 19.71 -17.48
CA PHE A 70 -9.66 19.00 -18.19
C PHE A 70 -10.99 19.19 -17.46
N SER A 71 -11.91 19.94 -18.06
CA SER A 71 -13.29 19.98 -17.55
C SER A 71 -13.93 18.60 -17.72
N GLY A 72 -14.60 18.11 -16.68
CA GLY A 72 -15.19 16.76 -16.68
C GLY A 72 -14.34 15.69 -15.97
N VAL A 73 -13.26 16.07 -15.28
CA VAL A 73 -12.56 15.22 -14.32
C VAL A 73 -13.10 15.51 -12.93
N HIS A 74 -13.81 14.54 -12.31
CA HIS A 74 -14.46 14.72 -11.01
C HIS A 74 -13.52 14.37 -9.83
N GLY A 75 -12.72 13.33 -9.95
CA GLY A 75 -11.80 12.87 -8.93
C GLY A 75 -11.90 11.39 -8.62
N LYS A 76 -11.31 10.95 -7.52
CA LYS A 76 -11.38 9.55 -7.13
C LYS A 76 -12.77 9.18 -6.65
N LEU A 77 -13.22 7.96 -6.97
CA LEU A 77 -14.52 7.46 -6.56
C LEU A 77 -14.69 7.47 -5.02
N ILE A 78 -13.63 7.15 -4.28
CA ILE A 78 -13.63 7.17 -2.82
C ILE A 78 -13.92 8.55 -2.21
N ASP A 79 -13.55 9.63 -2.91
CA ASP A 79 -13.79 11.01 -2.47
C ASP A 79 -15.20 11.49 -2.83
N LEU A 80 -15.78 10.94 -3.91
CA LEU A 80 -17.09 11.28 -4.44
C LEU A 80 -18.22 10.51 -3.75
N CYS A 81 -17.91 9.35 -3.18
CA CYS A 81 -18.86 8.45 -2.55
C CYS A 81 -18.53 8.28 -1.07
N ARG A 82 -19.53 8.44 -0.20
CA ARG A 82 -19.35 8.32 1.24
C ARG A 82 -20.23 7.23 1.82
N PRO A 83 -19.77 6.47 2.80
CA PRO A 83 -20.63 5.54 3.51
C PRO A 83 -21.65 6.32 4.35
N ILE A 84 -22.92 5.94 4.35
CA ILE A 84 -24.01 6.57 5.13
C ILE A 84 -23.64 6.61 6.62
N GLN A 85 -22.92 5.61 7.12
CA GLN A 85 -22.45 5.55 8.50
C GLN A 85 -20.99 5.06 8.53
N LYS A 86 -20.17 5.63 9.43
CA LYS A 86 -18.74 5.27 9.59
C LYS A 86 -18.50 3.77 9.81
N LYS A 87 -19.41 3.06 10.49
CA LYS A 87 -19.29 1.61 10.72
C LYS A 87 -19.27 0.77 9.42
N TYR A 88 -19.80 1.30 8.32
CA TYR A 88 -19.84 0.62 7.03
C TYR A 88 -18.64 0.96 6.14
N ALA A 89 -17.80 1.92 6.54
CA ALA A 89 -16.67 2.39 5.71
C ALA A 89 -15.77 1.25 5.25
N GLN A 90 -15.37 0.38 6.16
CA GLN A 90 -14.52 -0.75 5.84
C GLN A 90 -15.17 -1.73 4.86
N ALA A 91 -16.46 -2.03 5.06
CA ALA A 91 -17.20 -2.93 4.18
C ALA A 91 -17.36 -2.36 2.76
N VAL A 92 -17.65 -1.06 2.65
CA VAL A 92 -17.75 -0.35 1.37
C VAL A 92 -16.40 -0.33 0.65
N THR A 93 -15.32 -0.01 1.35
CA THR A 93 -13.97 0.00 0.76
C THR A 93 -13.56 -1.39 0.26
N ILE A 94 -13.85 -2.45 1.01
CA ILE A 94 -13.55 -3.83 0.61
C ILE A 94 -14.40 -4.24 -0.61
N ALA A 95 -15.68 -3.90 -0.62
CA ALA A 95 -16.58 -4.21 -1.73
C ALA A 95 -16.20 -3.48 -3.03
N GLY A 96 -15.84 -2.20 -2.95
CA GLY A 96 -15.38 -1.41 -4.09
C GLY A 96 -13.97 -1.78 -4.55
N GLY A 97 -13.15 -2.32 -3.65
CA GLY A 97 -11.79 -2.79 -3.95
C GLY A 97 -10.97 -1.77 -4.75
N LYS A 98 -10.33 -2.23 -5.82
CA LYS A 98 -9.47 -1.39 -6.70
C LYS A 98 -10.23 -0.28 -7.45
N HIS A 99 -11.56 -0.34 -7.53
CA HIS A 99 -12.36 0.67 -8.21
C HIS A 99 -12.51 1.94 -7.36
N MET A 100 -12.33 1.86 -6.04
CA MET A 100 -12.40 3.02 -5.16
C MET A 100 -11.33 4.09 -5.46
N ASP A 101 -10.15 3.66 -5.93
CA ASP A 101 -9.07 4.57 -6.32
C ASP A 101 -9.16 5.05 -7.78
N ALA A 102 -10.17 4.58 -8.53
CA ALA A 102 -10.35 4.98 -9.92
C ALA A 102 -10.84 6.43 -10.02
N ILE A 103 -10.38 7.13 -11.06
CA ILE A 103 -10.76 8.53 -11.33
C ILE A 103 -12.01 8.53 -12.18
N VAL A 104 -13.05 9.20 -11.68
CA VAL A 104 -14.32 9.37 -12.40
C VAL A 104 -14.20 10.54 -13.36
N VAL A 105 -14.56 10.32 -14.61
CA VAL A 105 -14.56 11.32 -15.68
C VAL A 105 -15.88 11.27 -16.47
N GLU A 106 -16.27 12.37 -17.07
CA GLU A 106 -17.55 12.44 -17.83
C GLU A 106 -17.54 11.54 -19.05
N THR A 107 -16.45 11.59 -19.85
CA THR A 107 -16.41 10.91 -21.14
C THR A 107 -15.15 10.07 -21.30
N LYS A 108 -15.27 9.08 -22.18
CA LYS A 108 -14.16 8.21 -22.59
C LYS A 108 -13.03 9.00 -23.27
N GLN A 109 -13.37 10.09 -23.94
CA GLN A 109 -12.37 10.95 -24.59
C GLN A 109 -11.51 11.66 -23.55
N ILE A 110 -12.12 12.24 -22.50
CA ILE A 110 -11.41 12.87 -21.39
C ILE A 110 -10.51 11.84 -20.69
N ALA A 111 -10.99 10.61 -20.49
CA ALA A 111 -10.17 9.54 -19.94
C ALA A 111 -8.90 9.29 -20.79
N ALA A 112 -9.02 9.26 -22.11
CA ALA A 112 -7.88 9.05 -23.00
C ALA A 112 -6.86 10.21 -22.94
N GLU A 113 -7.34 11.46 -22.83
CA GLU A 113 -6.48 12.64 -22.67
C GLU A 113 -5.75 12.62 -21.33
N CYS A 114 -6.41 12.25 -20.25
CA CYS A 114 -5.80 12.08 -18.91
C CYS A 114 -4.75 10.96 -18.92
N ILE A 115 -5.01 9.83 -19.56
CA ILE A 115 -4.03 8.74 -19.71
C ILE A 115 -2.80 9.22 -20.46
N LYS A 116 -2.99 9.96 -21.55
CA LYS A 116 -1.88 10.55 -22.31
C LYS A 116 -1.06 11.51 -21.43
N TYR A 117 -1.72 12.39 -20.70
CA TYR A 117 -1.06 13.32 -19.77
C TYR A 117 -0.22 12.58 -18.72
N LEU A 118 -0.76 11.57 -18.05
CA LEU A 118 -0.01 10.80 -17.04
C LEU A 118 1.21 10.09 -17.62
N ARG A 119 1.09 9.59 -18.86
CA ARG A 119 2.18 8.94 -19.60
C ARG A 119 3.28 9.93 -19.95
N ASP A 120 2.90 11.09 -20.52
CA ASP A 120 3.84 12.12 -20.95
C ASP A 120 4.61 12.69 -19.75
N GLN A 121 3.95 12.83 -18.60
CA GLN A 121 4.55 13.31 -17.35
C GLN A 121 5.28 12.20 -16.55
N ARG A 122 5.23 10.93 -17.01
CA ARG A 122 5.85 9.77 -16.33
C ARG A 122 5.47 9.63 -14.85
N ILE A 123 4.21 9.97 -14.52
CA ILE A 123 3.71 9.94 -13.13
C ILE A 123 3.34 8.52 -12.72
N GLY A 124 2.82 7.73 -13.65
CA GLY A 124 2.34 6.38 -13.42
C GLY A 124 1.04 6.09 -14.18
N SER A 125 0.32 5.06 -13.75
CA SER A 125 -0.97 4.69 -14.32
C SER A 125 -2.03 4.65 -13.24
N CYS A 126 -3.25 5.05 -13.58
CA CYS A 126 -4.43 4.87 -12.75
C CYS A 126 -5.61 4.38 -13.59
N ASN A 127 -6.65 3.91 -12.91
CA ASN A 127 -7.88 3.49 -13.55
C ASN A 127 -8.80 4.70 -13.74
N PHE A 128 -9.50 4.76 -14.86
CA PHE A 128 -10.52 5.77 -15.15
C PHE A 128 -11.88 5.11 -15.31
N ILE A 129 -12.92 5.77 -14.84
CA ILE A 129 -14.31 5.36 -14.95
C ILE A 129 -15.05 6.45 -15.75
N PRO A 130 -15.21 6.29 -17.07
CA PRO A 130 -15.97 7.23 -17.88
C PRO A 130 -17.48 7.00 -17.70
N LEU A 131 -18.22 8.01 -17.26
CA LEU A 131 -19.64 7.92 -16.97
C LEU A 131 -20.50 7.66 -18.20
N ASP A 132 -20.06 8.13 -19.36
CA ASP A 132 -20.75 7.95 -20.64
C ASP A 132 -20.74 6.50 -21.16
N ASN A 133 -19.87 5.65 -20.61
CA ASN A 133 -19.70 4.26 -21.10
C ASN A 133 -19.99 3.21 -20.02
N ILE A 134 -20.56 3.61 -18.89
CA ILE A 134 -20.95 2.67 -17.84
C ILE A 134 -22.33 2.09 -18.18
N ASN A 135 -22.40 0.76 -18.20
CA ASN A 135 -23.65 0.04 -18.28
C ASN A 135 -23.85 -0.73 -16.95
N PRO A 136 -24.46 -0.10 -15.93
CA PRO A 136 -24.60 -0.73 -14.63
C PRO A 136 -25.51 -1.95 -14.72
N SER A 137 -25.10 -3.04 -14.11
CA SER A 137 -25.97 -4.20 -13.95
C SER A 137 -27.10 -3.88 -12.99
N PRO A 138 -28.36 -4.21 -13.32
CA PRO A 138 -29.49 -3.93 -12.43
C PRO A 138 -29.33 -4.71 -11.12
N VAL A 139 -29.56 -4.01 -10.03
CA VAL A 139 -29.55 -4.63 -8.68
C VAL A 139 -30.72 -5.62 -8.59
N GLN A 140 -30.40 -6.85 -8.20
CA GLN A 140 -31.45 -7.87 -8.02
C GLN A 140 -32.21 -7.59 -6.71
N GLU A 141 -33.47 -7.11 -6.81
CA GLU A 141 -34.31 -6.77 -5.65
C GLU A 141 -34.46 -7.92 -4.64
N ARG A 142 -34.43 -9.18 -5.09
CA ARG A 142 -34.48 -10.34 -4.20
C ARG A 142 -33.28 -10.39 -3.22
N MET A 143 -32.15 -9.76 -3.54
CA MET A 143 -31.00 -9.67 -2.63
C MET A 143 -31.27 -8.78 -1.42
N ARG A 144 -32.21 -7.84 -1.50
CA ARG A 144 -32.66 -7.03 -0.36
C ARG A 144 -33.51 -7.82 0.65
N ASN A 145 -34.04 -8.96 0.24
CA ASN A 145 -34.95 -9.79 1.02
C ASN A 145 -34.27 -10.94 1.79
N PHE A 146 -32.92 -10.99 1.82
CA PHE A 146 -32.17 -12.02 2.56
C PHE A 146 -32.28 -11.93 4.10
N GLY A 147 -32.98 -10.93 4.62
CA GLY A 147 -33.24 -10.73 6.04
C GLY A 147 -32.61 -9.46 6.59
N SER A 148 -33.07 -9.01 7.75
CA SER A 148 -32.72 -7.74 8.38
C SER A 148 -31.23 -7.59 8.75
N ARG A 149 -30.49 -8.70 8.77
CA ARG A 149 -29.04 -8.72 9.08
C ARG A 149 -28.17 -8.37 7.88
N TYR A 150 -28.67 -8.46 6.66
CA TYR A 150 -27.92 -8.24 5.42
C TYR A 150 -28.37 -6.92 4.78
N ARG A 151 -27.39 -6.20 4.25
CA ARG A 151 -27.63 -4.96 3.48
C ARG A 151 -26.74 -4.96 2.26
N LEU A 152 -27.25 -4.49 1.14
CA LEU A 152 -26.43 -4.32 -0.06
C LEU A 152 -25.47 -3.15 0.13
N CYS A 153 -24.22 -3.29 -0.31
CA CYS A 153 -23.23 -2.21 -0.22
C CYS A 153 -23.66 -0.97 -0.99
N VAL A 154 -24.31 -1.12 -2.13
CA VAL A 154 -24.84 -0.01 -2.94
C VAL A 154 -25.84 0.86 -2.15
N ASP A 155 -26.62 0.26 -1.26
CA ASP A 155 -27.59 0.98 -0.40
C ASP A 155 -26.93 1.68 0.81
N LEU A 156 -25.66 1.41 1.05
CA LEU A 156 -24.88 1.99 2.16
C LEU A 156 -23.96 3.13 1.71
N ILE A 157 -24.01 3.48 0.44
CA ILE A 157 -23.20 4.53 -0.17
C ILE A 157 -24.07 5.73 -0.48
N ASP A 158 -23.66 6.87 0.02
CA ASP A 158 -24.19 8.18 -0.30
C ASP A 158 -23.30 8.84 -1.35
N CYS A 159 -23.88 9.16 -2.50
CA CYS A 159 -23.21 9.84 -3.61
C CYS A 159 -24.25 10.62 -4.41
N GLU A 160 -23.78 11.59 -5.20
CA GLU A 160 -24.61 12.28 -6.17
C GLU A 160 -25.14 11.30 -7.24
N ASP A 161 -26.36 11.56 -7.74
CA ASP A 161 -27.03 10.66 -8.69
C ASP A 161 -26.22 10.40 -9.96
N MET A 162 -25.41 11.36 -10.39
CA MET A 162 -24.55 11.21 -11.56
C MET A 162 -23.44 10.16 -11.37
N TYR A 163 -23.01 9.89 -10.13
CA TYR A 163 -21.98 8.88 -9.83
C TYR A 163 -22.56 7.51 -9.50
N ARG A 164 -23.86 7.39 -9.31
CA ARG A 164 -24.54 6.13 -9.01
C ARG A 164 -24.20 5.00 -9.98
N PRO A 165 -24.07 5.24 -11.31
CA PRO A 165 -23.69 4.19 -12.24
C PRO A 165 -22.27 3.63 -12.02
N ALA A 166 -21.39 4.38 -11.35
CA ALA A 166 -20.01 3.99 -11.09
C ALA A 166 -19.84 3.16 -9.80
N VAL A 167 -20.88 3.06 -8.96
CA VAL A 167 -20.96 2.34 -7.69
C VAL A 167 -21.67 1.02 -7.85
#